data_81590cd559eccc3206519ab87b2cf5d5
#
_entry.id   81590cd559eccc3206519ab87b2cf5d5
#
_cell.length_a   1.000
_cell.length_b   1.000
_cell.length_c   1.000
_cell.angle_alpha   90.00
_cell.angle_beta   90.00
_cell.angle_gamma   90.00
#
_symmetry.space_group_name_H-M   'P 1'
#
loop_
_entity.id
_entity.type
_entity.pdbx_description
1 polymer ?
#
loop_
_entity_poly.entity_id
_entity_poly.type
_entity_poly.pdbx_seq_one_letter_code
_entity_poly.pdbx_strand_id
1 'polypeptide(L)'
;ECFSYGRKKSVTVIEITQLDHIRHMYRQETDLELLECVSRSLWNMTPKHMVFRSRNNRFLLCTDTPQQQDYLVQELYRMFSQEFRLAEVSIVCPALICKIPDITPLENTQTLLSYIKFLLQQVTPDRTTQILDSTEKLYQRFRYEQQIEYFLTEAVEKNLFEVYYQPLFSVSEKCFIGVEALSRL
;
A
#
# COMPACT_ATOMS: atom_id res chain seq x y z
N GLU A 1 -17.17 -0.11 10.52
CA GLU A 1 -18.09 1.03 10.28
C GLU A 1 -18.05 1.59 8.84
N CYS A 2 -16.93 1.54 8.12
CA CYS A 2 -16.86 2.01 6.72
C CYS A 2 -17.78 1.22 5.76
N PHE A 3 -18.07 -0.04 6.04
CA PHE A 3 -18.93 -0.90 5.24
C PHE A 3 -20.41 -0.93 5.69
N SER A 4 -20.76 -0.25 6.81
CA SER A 4 -22.06 -0.45 7.48
C SER A 4 -23.25 0.33 6.91
N TYR A 5 -23.10 1.18 5.92
CA TYR A 5 -24.17 2.11 5.54
C TYR A 5 -24.33 2.33 4.03
N GLY A 6 -24.44 1.36 3.20
CA GLY A 6 -25.04 1.49 1.83
C GLY A 6 -24.67 2.70 0.97
N ARG A 7 -23.79 3.61 1.44
CA ARG A 7 -23.30 4.79 0.72
C ARG A 7 -21.92 4.50 0.15
N LYS A 8 -21.72 4.88 -1.09
CA LYS A 8 -20.39 4.88 -1.70
C LYS A 8 -19.45 5.69 -0.82
N LYS A 9 -18.47 5.05 -0.24
CA LYS A 9 -17.42 5.70 0.54
C LYS A 9 -16.11 5.59 -0.20
N SER A 10 -15.31 6.64 -0.10
CA SER A 10 -13.95 6.66 -0.60
C SER A 10 -12.95 6.60 0.56
N VAL A 11 -11.79 6.04 0.30
CA VAL A 11 -10.71 5.92 1.28
C VAL A 11 -9.43 6.51 0.69
N THR A 12 -8.81 7.42 1.44
CA THR A 12 -7.47 7.92 1.17
C THR A 12 -6.50 7.29 2.14
N VAL A 13 -5.48 6.64 1.61
CA VAL A 13 -4.41 6.02 2.40
C VAL A 13 -3.19 6.91 2.34
N ILE A 14 -2.57 7.15 3.49
CA ILE A 14 -1.31 7.89 3.61
C ILE A 14 -0.29 6.95 4.21
N GLU A 15 0.82 6.74 3.54
CA GLU A 15 1.97 6.04 4.09
C GLU A 15 3.18 6.98 4.14
N ILE A 16 3.68 7.23 5.34
CA ILE A 16 4.92 8.00 5.56
C ILE A 16 6.09 7.10 5.19
N THR A 17 6.82 7.45 4.13
CA THR A 17 7.80 6.55 3.52
C THR A 17 9.16 6.54 4.21
N GLN A 18 9.53 7.62 4.93
CA GLN A 18 10.88 7.78 5.51
C GLN A 18 10.90 7.80 7.04
N LEU A 19 9.88 7.28 7.70
CA LEU A 19 9.79 7.32 9.17
C LEU A 19 10.96 6.59 9.85
N ASP A 20 11.36 5.44 9.32
CA ASP A 20 12.49 4.68 9.87
C ASP A 20 13.82 5.41 9.65
N HIS A 21 14.00 6.11 8.53
CA HIS A 21 15.16 6.95 8.28
C HIS A 21 15.23 8.11 9.29
N ILE A 22 14.11 8.79 9.53
CA ILE A 22 14.01 9.86 10.52
C ILE A 22 14.38 9.35 11.91
N ARG A 23 13.87 8.18 12.30
CA ARG A 23 14.19 7.53 13.59
C ARG A 23 15.69 7.25 13.77
N HIS A 24 16.40 6.90 12.70
CA HIS A 24 17.84 6.63 12.74
C HIS A 24 18.70 7.90 12.70
N MET A 25 18.24 8.95 12.02
CA MET A 25 19.03 10.17 11.80
C MET A 25 18.86 11.22 12.90
N TYR A 26 17.74 11.20 13.62
CA TYR A 26 17.39 12.20 14.64
C TYR A 26 17.26 11.55 16.01
N ARG A 27 16.95 12.36 17.04
CA ARG A 27 16.72 11.86 18.40
C ARG A 27 15.52 10.90 18.46
N GLN A 28 15.53 10.03 19.46
CA GLN A 28 14.56 8.93 19.64
C GLN A 28 13.09 9.38 19.72
N GLU A 29 12.81 10.66 19.98
CA GLU A 29 11.45 11.19 20.11
C GLU A 29 10.96 11.95 18.88
N THR A 30 11.86 12.22 17.91
CA THR A 30 11.53 13.05 16.73
C THR A 30 10.47 12.43 15.83
N ASP A 31 10.47 11.10 15.69
CA ASP A 31 9.45 10.39 14.92
C ASP A 31 8.07 10.43 15.61
N LEU A 32 8.04 10.43 16.94
CA LEU A 32 6.79 10.57 17.71
C LEU A 32 6.22 11.97 17.59
N GLU A 33 7.06 13.01 17.72
CA GLU A 33 6.64 14.41 17.52
C GLU A 33 6.08 14.62 16.09
N LEU A 34 6.75 14.06 15.08
CA LEU A 34 6.30 14.12 13.70
C LEU A 34 4.92 13.45 13.55
N LEU A 35 4.75 12.25 14.08
CA LEU A 35 3.49 11.52 14.02
C LEU A 35 2.36 12.23 14.77
N GLU A 36 2.65 12.89 15.88
CA GLU A 36 1.70 13.72 16.60
C GLU A 36 1.29 14.95 15.78
N CYS A 37 2.27 15.63 15.18
CA CYS A 37 2.02 16.77 14.29
C CYS A 37 1.14 16.38 13.10
N VAL A 38 1.46 15.26 12.43
CA VAL A 38 0.67 14.71 11.33
C VAL A 38 -0.74 14.36 11.80
N SER A 39 -0.88 13.63 12.91
CA SER A 39 -2.19 13.22 13.43
C SER A 39 -3.07 14.43 13.75
N ARG A 40 -2.51 15.46 14.35
CA ARG A 40 -3.22 16.73 14.67
C ARG A 40 -3.68 17.43 13.39
N SER A 41 -2.83 17.48 12.37
CA SER A 41 -3.17 18.08 11.08
C SER A 41 -4.29 17.30 10.38
N LEU A 42 -4.24 15.98 10.37
CA LEU A 42 -5.29 15.13 9.80
C LEU A 42 -6.64 15.32 10.51
N TRP A 43 -6.65 15.47 11.83
CA TRP A 43 -7.88 15.73 12.61
C TRP A 43 -8.48 17.12 12.34
N ASN A 44 -7.67 18.08 11.93
CA ASN A 44 -8.16 19.40 11.54
C ASN A 44 -8.72 19.42 10.11
N MET A 45 -8.24 18.53 9.23
CA MET A 45 -8.70 18.42 7.84
C MET A 45 -9.99 17.62 7.69
N THR A 46 -10.25 16.66 8.59
CA THR A 46 -11.39 15.73 8.50
C THR A 46 -12.03 15.52 9.87
N PRO A 47 -13.33 15.13 9.91
CA PRO A 47 -13.96 14.72 11.16
C PRO A 47 -13.16 13.58 11.83
N LYS A 48 -12.91 13.69 13.13
CA LYS A 48 -12.05 12.74 13.89
C LYS A 48 -12.46 11.28 13.75
N HIS A 49 -13.74 10.98 13.62
CA HIS A 49 -14.27 9.63 13.45
C HIS A 49 -14.02 9.04 12.05
N MET A 50 -13.47 9.83 11.12
CA MET A 50 -13.13 9.42 9.77
C MET A 50 -11.62 9.21 9.57
N VAL A 51 -10.82 9.37 10.62
CA VAL A 51 -9.36 9.18 10.60
C VAL A 51 -9.00 7.94 11.40
N PHE A 52 -8.31 7.01 10.76
CA PHE A 52 -7.87 5.75 11.36
C PHE A 52 -6.36 5.60 11.19
N ARG A 53 -5.69 5.06 12.19
CA ARG A 53 -4.29 4.66 12.12
C ARG A 53 -4.20 3.14 11.96
N SER A 54 -3.67 2.68 10.84
CA SER A 54 -3.59 1.25 10.53
C SER A 54 -2.26 0.62 10.96
N ARG A 55 -1.16 1.39 10.89
CA ARG A 55 0.20 1.00 11.29
C ARG A 55 0.93 2.22 11.85
N ASN A 56 2.19 2.04 12.29
CA ASN A 56 2.98 3.14 12.83
C ASN A 56 3.12 4.33 11.87
N ASN A 57 3.24 4.05 10.56
CA ASN A 57 3.46 5.04 9.51
C ASN A 57 2.27 5.20 8.55
N ARG A 58 1.11 4.57 8.83
CA ARG A 58 -0.02 4.53 7.87
C ARG A 58 -1.31 5.01 8.48
N PHE A 59 -1.96 5.95 7.78
CA PHE A 59 -3.26 6.50 8.12
C PHE A 59 -4.26 6.24 6.99
N LEU A 60 -5.53 6.08 7.37
CA LEU A 60 -6.66 5.95 6.46
C LEU A 60 -7.67 7.04 6.79
N LEU A 61 -8.13 7.75 5.78
CA LEU A 61 -9.15 8.78 5.89
C LEU A 61 -10.33 8.40 5.01
N CYS A 62 -11.53 8.40 5.59
CA CYS A 62 -12.76 8.14 4.85
C CYS A 62 -13.40 9.46 4.44
N THR A 63 -13.96 9.52 3.24
CA THR A 63 -14.76 10.65 2.75
C THR A 63 -16.04 10.14 2.10
N ASP A 64 -17.09 10.96 2.12
CA ASP A 64 -18.41 10.57 1.63
C ASP A 64 -18.60 10.89 0.13
N THR A 65 -17.79 11.80 -0.42
CA THR A 65 -17.89 12.20 -1.83
C THR A 65 -16.53 12.27 -2.52
N PRO A 66 -16.47 12.01 -3.85
CA PRO A 66 -15.23 12.15 -4.62
C PRO A 66 -14.63 13.57 -4.54
N GLN A 67 -15.46 14.62 -4.53
CA GLN A 67 -15.01 16.00 -4.45
C GLN A 67 -14.31 16.28 -3.10
N GLN A 68 -14.85 15.77 -2.01
CA GLN A 68 -14.19 15.85 -0.69
C GLN A 68 -12.86 15.12 -0.70
N GLN A 69 -12.79 13.94 -1.35
CA GLN A 69 -11.55 13.19 -1.49
C GLN A 69 -10.51 13.96 -2.30
N ASP A 70 -10.89 14.53 -3.45
CA ASP A 70 -9.97 15.31 -4.28
C ASP A 70 -9.39 16.51 -3.55
N TYR A 71 -10.22 17.25 -2.84
CA TYR A 71 -9.78 18.36 -2.00
C TYR A 71 -8.80 17.88 -0.92
N LEU A 72 -9.17 16.82 -0.20
CA LEU A 72 -8.34 16.22 0.85
C LEU A 72 -6.97 15.79 0.33
N VAL A 73 -6.92 15.09 -0.81
CA VAL A 73 -5.67 14.64 -1.44
C VAL A 73 -4.76 15.80 -1.79
N GLN A 74 -5.31 16.90 -2.29
CA GLN A 74 -4.52 18.11 -2.58
C GLN A 74 -3.95 18.76 -1.32
N GLU A 75 -4.74 18.87 -0.25
CA GLU A 75 -4.26 19.40 1.03
C GLU A 75 -3.18 18.51 1.65
N LEU A 76 -3.36 17.19 1.59
CA LEU A 76 -2.36 16.22 2.03
C LEU A 76 -1.06 16.35 1.22
N TYR A 77 -1.16 16.46 -0.10
CA TYR A 77 0.01 16.65 -0.95
C TYR A 77 0.78 17.92 -0.58
N ARG A 78 0.08 19.04 -0.36
CA ARG A 78 0.70 20.28 0.10
C ARG A 78 1.37 20.11 1.45
N MET A 79 0.70 19.49 2.42
CA MET A 79 1.22 19.26 3.76
C MET A 79 2.52 18.44 3.74
N PHE A 80 2.54 17.31 3.03
CA PHE A 80 3.71 16.43 2.94
C PHE A 80 4.80 16.92 1.97
N SER A 81 4.53 17.98 1.18
CA SER A 81 5.52 18.65 0.35
C SER A 81 6.22 19.82 1.06
N GLN A 82 5.80 20.15 2.29
CA GLN A 82 6.37 21.20 3.11
C GLN A 82 7.19 20.63 4.28
N GLU A 83 7.94 21.49 4.94
CA GLU A 83 8.65 21.13 6.16
C GLU A 83 7.71 21.05 7.36
N PHE A 84 7.80 19.97 8.11
CA PHE A 84 7.22 19.86 9.44
C PHE A 84 8.15 20.55 10.44
N ARG A 85 7.66 21.58 11.12
CA ARG A 85 8.38 22.27 12.19
C ARG A 85 8.11 21.57 13.50
N LEU A 86 9.11 20.86 14.00
CA LEU A 86 9.13 20.22 15.30
C LEU A 86 9.84 21.10 16.32
N ALA A 87 9.88 20.69 17.58
CA ALA A 87 10.42 21.52 18.65
C ALA A 87 11.89 21.97 18.41
N GLU A 88 12.74 21.07 17.90
CA GLU A 88 14.18 21.33 17.72
C GLU A 88 14.65 21.28 16.26
N VAL A 89 13.81 20.84 15.32
CA VAL A 89 14.23 20.59 13.93
C VAL A 89 13.07 20.77 12.95
N SER A 90 13.39 21.19 11.72
CA SER A 90 12.46 21.15 10.59
C SER A 90 12.79 19.97 9.68
N ILE A 91 11.78 19.17 9.34
CA ILE A 91 11.96 17.92 8.58
C ILE A 91 11.02 17.89 7.37
N VAL A 92 11.56 17.60 6.21
CA VAL A 92 10.75 17.18 5.04
C VAL A 92 10.48 15.70 5.17
N CYS A 93 9.22 15.33 5.23
CA CYS A 93 8.80 13.94 5.37
C CYS A 93 7.80 13.57 4.28
N PRO A 94 8.26 13.02 3.16
CA PRO A 94 7.38 12.65 2.05
C PRO A 94 6.47 11.48 2.42
N ALA A 95 5.33 11.43 1.74
CA ALA A 95 4.35 10.37 1.89
C ALA A 95 3.88 9.83 0.53
N LEU A 96 3.46 8.58 0.53
CA LEU A 96 2.66 8.02 -0.55
C LEU A 96 1.18 8.16 -0.19
N ILE A 97 0.43 8.83 -1.05
CA ILE A 97 -1.00 9.08 -0.89
C ILE A 97 -1.74 8.22 -1.92
N CYS A 98 -2.46 7.19 -1.47
CA CYS A 98 -3.27 6.37 -2.36
C CYS A 98 -4.73 6.79 -2.27
N LYS A 99 -5.33 7.10 -3.42
CA LYS A 99 -6.73 7.50 -3.57
C LYS A 99 -7.57 6.30 -4.03
N ILE A 100 -8.51 5.85 -3.22
CA ILE A 100 -9.48 4.80 -3.55
C ILE A 100 -10.86 5.44 -3.60
N PRO A 101 -11.40 5.76 -4.80
CA PRO A 101 -12.61 6.57 -4.93
C PRO A 101 -13.89 5.81 -4.57
N ASP A 102 -13.87 4.49 -4.61
CA ASP A 102 -15.02 3.64 -4.26
C ASP A 102 -14.51 2.33 -3.64
N ILE A 103 -14.91 2.08 -2.40
CA ILE A 103 -14.58 0.83 -1.68
C ILE A 103 -15.69 -0.23 -1.78
N THR A 104 -16.81 0.06 -2.44
CA THR A 104 -17.95 -0.86 -2.56
C THR A 104 -17.55 -2.22 -3.16
N PRO A 105 -16.66 -2.29 -4.19
CA PRO A 105 -16.26 -3.58 -4.76
C PRO A 105 -15.40 -4.45 -3.83
N LEU A 106 -14.90 -3.89 -2.72
CA LEU A 106 -13.96 -4.57 -1.83
C LEU A 106 -14.63 -5.43 -0.75
N GLU A 107 -15.96 -5.50 -0.74
CA GLU A 107 -16.82 -6.38 0.06
C GLU A 107 -16.62 -6.31 1.58
N ASN A 108 -15.38 -6.30 2.10
CA ASN A 108 -15.08 -6.30 3.53
C ASN A 108 -13.74 -5.62 3.84
N THR A 109 -13.48 -5.43 5.13
CA THR A 109 -12.27 -4.77 5.64
C THR A 109 -10.99 -5.54 5.28
N GLN A 110 -11.01 -6.87 5.29
CA GLN A 110 -9.83 -7.68 4.98
C GLN A 110 -9.41 -7.49 3.52
N THR A 111 -10.36 -7.52 2.60
CA THR A 111 -10.13 -7.26 1.17
C THR A 111 -9.61 -5.84 0.94
N LEU A 112 -10.16 -4.84 1.65
CA LEU A 112 -9.67 -3.46 1.60
C LEU A 112 -8.21 -3.37 2.05
N LEU A 113 -7.84 -3.99 3.16
CA LEU A 113 -6.46 -3.97 3.67
C LEU A 113 -5.49 -4.69 2.72
N SER A 114 -5.91 -5.80 2.11
CA SER A 114 -5.13 -6.51 1.09
C SER A 114 -4.94 -5.66 -0.17
N TYR A 115 -6.00 -4.97 -0.61
CA TYR A 115 -5.92 -4.06 -1.74
C TYR A 115 -5.02 -2.84 -1.46
N ILE A 116 -5.09 -2.27 -0.27
CA ILE A 116 -4.16 -1.20 0.17
C ILE A 116 -2.71 -1.68 0.10
N LYS A 117 -2.44 -2.89 0.61
CA LYS A 117 -1.09 -3.49 0.53
C LYS A 117 -0.62 -3.63 -0.91
N PHE A 118 -1.48 -4.14 -1.79
CA PHE A 118 -1.21 -4.26 -3.22
C PHE A 118 -0.90 -2.89 -3.85
N LEU A 119 -1.72 -1.85 -3.60
CA LEU A 119 -1.50 -0.51 -4.16
C LEU A 119 -0.16 0.09 -3.72
N LEU A 120 0.19 -0.04 -2.46
CA LEU A 120 1.45 0.48 -1.92
C LEU A 120 2.68 -0.19 -2.55
N GLN A 121 2.55 -1.42 -3.03
CA GLN A 121 3.61 -2.14 -3.74
C GLN A 121 3.77 -1.71 -5.21
N GLN A 122 2.79 -0.99 -5.78
CA GLN A 122 2.88 -0.51 -7.18
C GLN A 122 3.78 0.71 -7.34
N VAL A 123 4.18 1.35 -6.24
CA VAL A 123 4.96 2.58 -6.26
C VAL A 123 6.27 2.35 -5.53
N THR A 124 7.38 2.67 -6.19
CA THR A 124 8.68 2.71 -5.51
C THR A 124 8.74 4.00 -4.67
N PRO A 125 9.00 3.90 -3.36
CA PRO A 125 9.13 5.08 -2.51
C PRO A 125 10.23 6.02 -3.04
N ASP A 126 9.91 7.31 -3.15
CA ASP A 126 10.83 8.36 -3.58
C ASP A 126 11.03 9.38 -2.45
N ARG A 127 11.92 10.33 -2.68
CA ARG A 127 12.19 11.46 -1.77
C ARG A 127 11.14 12.56 -1.85
N THR A 128 10.14 12.39 -2.70
CA THR A 128 9.03 13.33 -2.89
C THR A 128 7.71 12.67 -2.55
N THR A 129 6.74 13.49 -2.17
CA THR A 129 5.36 13.03 -1.95
C THR A 129 4.75 12.61 -3.29
N GLN A 130 4.16 11.41 -3.31
CA GLN A 130 3.57 10.80 -4.50
C GLN A 130 2.09 10.56 -4.30
N ILE A 131 1.32 10.67 -5.38
CA ILE A 131 -0.11 10.32 -5.40
C ILE A 131 -0.31 9.14 -6.34
N LEU A 132 -1.01 8.12 -5.87
CA LEU A 132 -1.46 6.97 -6.65
C LEU A 132 -2.99 6.95 -6.68
N ASP A 133 -3.56 7.06 -7.86
CA ASP A 133 -4.98 6.83 -8.07
C ASP A 133 -5.26 5.34 -8.28
N SER A 134 -6.17 4.79 -7.48
CA SER A 134 -6.71 3.45 -7.71
C SER A 134 -7.59 3.47 -8.96
N THR A 135 -7.11 2.86 -10.02
CA THR A 135 -7.83 2.72 -11.29
C THR A 135 -8.51 1.35 -11.40
N GLU A 136 -9.51 1.24 -12.27
CA GLU A 136 -10.14 -0.04 -12.60
C GLU A 136 -9.11 -1.09 -13.04
N LYS A 137 -8.10 -0.69 -13.81
CA LYS A 137 -7.02 -1.58 -14.24
C LYS A 137 -6.22 -2.16 -13.06
N LEU A 138 -5.91 -1.34 -12.04
CA LEU A 138 -5.21 -1.79 -10.84
C LEU A 138 -6.10 -2.73 -10.01
N TYR A 139 -7.39 -2.45 -9.91
CA TYR A 139 -8.33 -3.31 -9.22
C TYR A 139 -8.46 -4.68 -9.90
N GLN A 140 -8.59 -4.72 -11.22
CA GLN A 140 -8.65 -5.97 -11.99
C GLN A 140 -7.36 -6.79 -11.85
N ARG A 141 -6.20 -6.13 -11.85
CA ARG A 141 -4.92 -6.80 -11.60
C ARG A 141 -4.86 -7.40 -10.19
N PHE A 142 -5.29 -6.65 -9.18
CA PHE A 142 -5.39 -7.16 -7.81
C PHE A 142 -6.29 -8.40 -7.72
N ARG A 143 -7.47 -8.35 -8.33
CA ARG A 143 -8.39 -9.51 -8.37
C ARG A 143 -7.77 -10.72 -9.05
N TYR A 144 -7.07 -10.51 -10.13
CA TYR A 144 -6.37 -11.58 -10.84
C TYR A 144 -5.25 -12.20 -9.99
N GLU A 145 -4.43 -11.39 -9.32
CA GLU A 145 -3.37 -11.88 -8.42
C GLU A 145 -3.95 -12.68 -7.23
N GLN A 146 -5.08 -12.25 -6.66
CA GLN A 146 -5.79 -13.01 -5.64
C GLN A 146 -6.32 -14.36 -6.15
N GLN A 147 -6.84 -14.42 -7.37
CA GLN A 147 -7.30 -15.67 -7.97
C GLN A 147 -6.14 -16.64 -8.19
N ILE A 148 -5.01 -16.15 -8.68
CA ILE A 148 -3.79 -16.97 -8.82
C ILE A 148 -3.36 -17.55 -7.46
N GLU A 149 -3.28 -16.71 -6.43
CA GLU A 149 -2.87 -17.14 -5.08
C GLU A 149 -3.82 -18.23 -4.54
N TYR A 150 -5.13 -18.05 -4.72
CA TYR A 150 -6.12 -19.06 -4.35
C TYR A 150 -5.92 -20.37 -5.12
N PHE A 151 -5.76 -20.30 -6.44
CA PHE A 151 -5.52 -21.46 -7.30
C PHE A 151 -4.23 -22.22 -6.92
N LEU A 152 -3.15 -21.50 -6.66
CA LEU A 152 -1.89 -22.09 -6.26
C LEU A 152 -2.00 -22.80 -4.90
N THR A 153 -2.71 -22.18 -3.95
CA THR A 153 -2.96 -22.78 -2.63
C THR A 153 -3.75 -24.09 -2.77
N GLU A 154 -4.84 -24.05 -3.55
CA GLU A 154 -5.66 -25.24 -3.83
C GLU A 154 -4.85 -26.34 -4.54
N ALA A 155 -4.01 -25.96 -5.49
CA ALA A 155 -3.15 -26.88 -6.22
C ALA A 155 -2.11 -27.57 -5.33
N VAL A 156 -1.53 -26.85 -4.36
CA VAL A 156 -0.63 -27.44 -3.35
C VAL A 156 -1.39 -28.41 -2.46
N GLU A 157 -2.55 -28.01 -1.92
CA GLU A 157 -3.35 -28.86 -1.03
C GLU A 157 -3.81 -30.15 -1.70
N LYS A 158 -4.15 -30.08 -2.99
CA LYS A 158 -4.62 -31.23 -3.78
C LYS A 158 -3.50 -32.00 -4.48
N ASN A 159 -2.21 -31.63 -4.28
CA ASN A 159 -1.05 -32.23 -4.95
C ASN A 159 -1.19 -32.26 -6.48
N LEU A 160 -1.67 -31.15 -7.09
CA LEU A 160 -1.90 -31.07 -8.54
C LEU A 160 -0.63 -30.72 -9.32
N PHE A 161 0.48 -30.41 -8.65
CA PHE A 161 1.74 -30.09 -9.32
C PHE A 161 2.41 -31.36 -9.85
N GLU A 162 2.79 -31.32 -11.12
CA GLU A 162 3.64 -32.30 -11.76
C GLU A 162 5.06 -31.73 -11.92
N VAL A 163 6.07 -32.60 -11.80
CA VAL A 163 7.47 -32.21 -12.01
C VAL A 163 7.95 -32.78 -13.34
N TYR A 164 8.35 -31.87 -14.22
CA TYR A 164 8.99 -32.21 -15.50
C TYR A 164 10.48 -31.91 -15.41
N TYR A 165 11.29 -32.74 -16.03
CA TYR A 165 12.73 -32.60 -16.03
C TYR A 165 13.21 -32.21 -17.42
N GLN A 166 13.92 -31.06 -17.51
CA GLN A 166 14.58 -30.63 -18.75
C GLN A 166 16.06 -30.92 -18.65
N PRO A 167 16.61 -31.78 -19.55
CA PRO A 167 18.04 -32.12 -19.50
C PRO A 167 18.90 -30.92 -19.90
N LEU A 168 20.02 -30.74 -19.18
CA LEU A 168 21.05 -29.75 -19.48
C LEU A 168 22.21 -30.45 -20.17
N PHE A 169 22.49 -30.05 -21.42
CA PHE A 169 23.58 -30.61 -22.23
C PHE A 169 24.74 -29.63 -22.32
N SER A 170 25.93 -30.08 -21.94
CA SER A 170 27.19 -29.32 -22.16
C SER A 170 27.71 -29.50 -23.58
N VAL A 171 27.75 -28.43 -24.32
CA VAL A 171 28.28 -28.43 -25.70
C VAL A 171 29.81 -28.65 -25.70
N SER A 172 30.52 -28.14 -24.72
CA SER A 172 31.97 -28.30 -24.56
C SER A 172 32.37 -29.71 -24.17
N GLU A 173 31.65 -30.33 -23.25
CA GLU A 173 31.96 -31.67 -22.75
C GLU A 173 31.22 -32.76 -23.53
N LYS A 174 30.28 -32.39 -24.39
CA LYS A 174 29.46 -33.26 -25.23
C LYS A 174 28.70 -34.34 -24.43
N CYS A 175 28.24 -33.98 -23.22
CA CYS A 175 27.47 -34.86 -22.36
C CYS A 175 26.36 -34.11 -21.62
N PHE A 176 25.42 -34.87 -21.06
CA PHE A 176 24.43 -34.32 -20.13
C PHE A 176 25.08 -34.05 -18.77
N ILE A 177 24.94 -32.82 -18.27
CA ILE A 177 25.55 -32.36 -17.03
C ILE A 177 24.58 -32.23 -15.87
N GLY A 178 23.27 -32.35 -16.15
CA GLY A 178 22.25 -32.22 -15.13
C GLY A 178 20.83 -32.17 -15.71
N VAL A 179 19.89 -31.86 -14.85
CA VAL A 179 18.50 -31.61 -15.22
C VAL A 179 17.96 -30.38 -14.46
N GLU A 180 17.11 -29.62 -15.12
CA GLU A 180 16.31 -28.59 -14.47
C GLU A 180 14.93 -29.18 -14.13
N ALA A 181 14.49 -29.04 -12.89
CA ALA A 181 13.16 -29.46 -12.46
C ALA A 181 12.17 -28.32 -12.65
N LEU A 182 11.17 -28.54 -13.48
CA LEU A 182 10.13 -27.56 -13.84
C LEU A 182 8.79 -28.04 -13.31
N SER A 183 8.16 -27.26 -12.43
CA SER A 183 6.79 -27.55 -12.00
C SER A 183 5.79 -27.14 -13.08
N ARG A 184 4.75 -27.94 -13.21
CA ARG A 184 3.57 -27.70 -14.07
C ARG A 184 2.30 -27.91 -13.27
N LEU A 185 1.26 -27.18 -13.67
CA LEU A 185 -0.08 -27.27 -13.10
C LEU A 185 -1.07 -27.57 -14.22
#